data_5e13c923e1cee825c48f254ff83efe16
#
_entry.id   5e13c923e1cee825c48f254ff83efe16
#
_cell.length_a   1.000
_cell.length_b   1.000
_cell.length_c   1.000
_cell.angle_alpha   90.00
_cell.angle_beta   90.00
_cell.angle_gamma   90.00
#
_symmetry.space_group_name_H-M   'P 1'
#
loop_
_entity.id
_entity.type
_entity.pdbx_description
1 polymer ?
#
loop_
_entity_poly.entity_id
_entity_poly.type
_entity_poly.pdbx_seq_one_letter_code
_entity_poly.pdbx_strand_id
1 'polypeptide(L)'
;MTLSFSALLSFTLFLGAEEGGSQWLLRQLNDDAGWELKETLPDGRHYYEKNLPGLDLVAVETAQKIDFKAKHILKSVEDVSRYGEFLTSADAMECTLLRENANVIFGYQYLSIPLVSDRHYVFKMRRQFVSAQGNEVVDWVLIPQDSEFKKIITEGKAKNSSLVYLDKGAGVWRVRRDKDGALWASYRLYMDPGGWIPDAIVRRANKSGLLNLFADAIVEAKRRAKSDTAKAIPATKSDSP
;
A
#
# COMPACT_ATOMS: atom_id res chain seq x y z
N MET A 1 61.92 -13.79 -17.62
CA MET A 1 60.75 -14.51 -17.09
C MET A 1 59.97 -13.51 -16.26
N THR A 2 59.06 -12.75 -16.89
CA THR A 2 58.33 -11.66 -16.29
C THR A 2 56.84 -12.06 -16.23
N LEU A 3 56.35 -12.32 -15.03
CA LEU A 3 54.94 -12.62 -14.76
C LEU A 3 54.16 -11.30 -14.62
N SER A 4 53.27 -11.05 -15.56
CA SER A 4 52.34 -9.93 -15.54
C SER A 4 51.09 -10.33 -14.75
N PHE A 5 50.82 -9.67 -13.62
CA PHE A 5 49.62 -9.82 -12.84
C PHE A 5 48.59 -8.81 -13.36
N SER A 6 47.62 -9.28 -14.13
CA SER A 6 46.43 -8.48 -14.48
C SER A 6 45.41 -8.57 -13.36
N ALA A 7 45.29 -7.52 -12.59
CA ALA A 7 44.20 -7.36 -11.61
C ALA A 7 42.94 -6.97 -12.37
N LEU A 8 41.98 -7.90 -12.49
CA LEU A 8 40.61 -7.59 -12.88
C LEU A 8 39.92 -6.87 -11.71
N LEU A 9 39.78 -5.55 -11.82
CA LEU A 9 38.86 -4.79 -10.96
C LEU A 9 37.43 -5.09 -11.43
N SER A 10 36.73 -5.96 -10.70
CA SER A 10 35.29 -6.11 -10.85
C SER A 10 34.60 -4.89 -10.25
N PHE A 11 34.20 -3.93 -11.10
CA PHE A 11 33.40 -2.82 -10.75
C PHE A 11 31.94 -3.33 -10.58
N THR A 12 31.59 -3.71 -9.37
CA THR A 12 30.18 -3.96 -9.00
C THR A 12 29.49 -2.60 -8.99
N LEU A 13 28.79 -2.26 -10.07
CA LEU A 13 27.85 -1.14 -10.07
C LEU A 13 26.75 -1.45 -9.04
N PHE A 14 26.93 -0.96 -7.83
CA PHE A 14 25.81 -0.71 -6.94
C PHE A 14 25.01 0.45 -7.59
N LEU A 15 24.01 0.12 -8.39
CA LEU A 15 22.92 1.03 -8.69
C LEU A 15 22.17 1.26 -7.36
N GLY A 16 22.68 2.16 -6.54
CA GLY A 16 21.96 2.70 -5.40
C GLY A 16 20.67 3.30 -5.94
N ALA A 17 19.51 2.77 -5.55
CA ALA A 17 18.26 3.44 -5.86
C ALA A 17 18.35 4.84 -5.26
N GLU A 18 18.08 5.87 -6.08
CA GLU A 18 18.07 7.26 -5.64
C GLU A 18 17.21 7.43 -4.39
N GLU A 19 17.69 8.23 -3.43
CA GLU A 19 16.91 8.56 -2.24
C GLU A 19 15.56 9.15 -2.66
N GLY A 20 14.47 8.63 -2.06
CA GLY A 20 13.10 9.02 -2.42
C GLY A 20 12.51 8.33 -3.64
N GLY A 21 13.26 7.53 -4.40
CA GLY A 21 12.72 6.72 -5.50
C GLY A 21 11.86 5.55 -4.98
N SER A 22 10.94 5.06 -5.83
CA SER A 22 9.95 4.03 -5.45
C SER A 22 10.54 2.80 -4.77
N GLN A 23 11.68 2.29 -5.27
CA GLN A 23 12.34 1.11 -4.68
C GLN A 23 13.00 1.43 -3.33
N TRP A 24 13.54 2.64 -3.18
CA TRP A 24 14.07 3.11 -1.92
C TRP A 24 12.96 3.26 -0.88
N LEU A 25 11.81 3.86 -1.24
CA LEU A 25 10.64 3.97 -0.38
C LEU A 25 10.16 2.60 0.10
N LEU A 26 10.04 1.60 -0.79
CA LEU A 26 9.66 0.25 -0.39
C LEU A 26 10.64 -0.36 0.61
N ARG A 27 11.96 -0.16 0.44
CA ARG A 27 12.96 -0.62 1.41
C ARG A 27 12.76 0.05 2.77
N GLN A 28 12.56 1.38 2.80
CA GLN A 28 12.32 2.13 4.03
C GLN A 28 11.05 1.67 4.75
N LEU A 29 9.97 1.42 4.00
CA LEU A 29 8.70 0.95 4.55
C LEU A 29 8.77 -0.50 5.03
N ASN A 30 9.59 -1.36 4.42
CA ASN A 30 9.79 -2.75 4.85
C ASN A 30 10.76 -2.90 6.02
N ASP A 31 11.61 -1.90 6.28
CA ASP A 31 12.49 -1.88 7.44
C ASP A 31 11.69 -1.60 8.71
N ASP A 32 11.83 -2.48 9.71
CA ASP A 32 11.15 -2.37 11.00
C ASP A 32 11.79 -1.37 11.97
N ALA A 33 12.99 -0.87 11.68
CA ALA A 33 13.65 0.13 12.49
C ALA A 33 13.04 1.54 12.29
N GLY A 34 13.05 2.35 13.35
CA GLY A 34 12.68 3.77 13.29
C GLY A 34 11.18 4.06 13.32
N TRP A 35 10.31 3.06 13.44
CA TRP A 35 8.88 3.27 13.66
C TRP A 35 8.58 3.60 15.11
N GLU A 36 7.96 4.74 15.38
CA GLU A 36 7.60 5.22 16.70
C GLU A 36 6.08 5.15 16.89
N LEU A 37 5.64 4.46 17.95
CA LEU A 37 4.23 4.46 18.35
C LEU A 37 3.82 5.87 18.79
N LYS A 38 2.87 6.47 18.09
CA LYS A 38 2.33 7.80 18.42
C LYS A 38 1.01 7.72 19.16
N GLU A 39 0.19 6.70 18.86
CA GLU A 39 -1.14 6.58 19.45
C GLU A 39 -1.62 5.13 19.46
N THR A 40 -2.33 4.76 20.51
CA THR A 40 -3.19 3.57 20.52
C THR A 40 -4.64 4.06 20.52
N LEU A 41 -5.36 3.75 19.45
CA LEU A 41 -6.75 4.17 19.27
C LEU A 41 -7.70 3.38 20.20
N PRO A 42 -8.89 3.90 20.51
CA PRO A 42 -9.87 3.21 21.37
C PRO A 42 -10.32 1.84 20.86
N ASP A 43 -10.24 1.58 19.56
CA ASP A 43 -10.56 0.29 18.92
C ASP A 43 -9.39 -0.71 18.87
N GLY A 44 -8.29 -0.38 19.53
CA GLY A 44 -7.10 -1.22 19.64
C GLY A 44 -6.13 -1.13 18.46
N ARG A 45 -6.37 -0.25 17.48
CA ARG A 45 -5.40 0.04 16.43
C ARG A 45 -4.25 0.84 16.99
N HIS A 46 -3.04 0.52 16.53
CA HIS A 46 -1.83 1.29 16.80
C HIS A 46 -1.51 2.17 15.60
N TYR A 47 -1.11 3.42 15.85
CA TYR A 47 -0.64 4.36 14.85
C TYR A 47 0.81 4.71 15.10
N TYR A 48 1.65 4.56 14.07
CA TYR A 48 3.09 4.82 14.12
C TYR A 48 3.49 5.84 13.05
N GLU A 49 4.61 6.51 13.32
CA GLU A 49 5.28 7.38 12.35
C GLU A 49 6.75 7.01 12.26
N LYS A 50 7.34 7.24 11.08
CA LYS A 50 8.77 7.04 10.81
C LYS A 50 9.29 8.21 9.98
N ASN A 51 10.35 8.87 10.47
CA ASN A 51 11.08 9.84 9.67
C ASN A 51 11.89 9.11 8.59
N LEU A 52 11.83 9.61 7.36
CA LEU A 52 12.60 9.10 6.25
C LEU A 52 13.73 10.08 5.91
N PRO A 53 14.99 9.61 5.78
CA PRO A 53 16.13 10.47 5.44
C PRO A 53 15.87 11.27 4.16
N GLY A 54 16.13 12.57 4.18
CA GLY A 54 15.98 13.44 3.01
C GLY A 54 14.53 13.75 2.58
N LEU A 55 13.52 13.37 3.36
CA LEU A 55 12.12 13.68 3.10
C LEU A 55 11.51 14.48 4.24
N ASP A 56 10.69 15.49 3.89
CA ASP A 56 10.03 16.37 4.86
C ASP A 56 8.81 15.72 5.51
N LEU A 57 8.15 14.82 4.79
CA LEU A 57 6.97 14.09 5.28
C LEU A 57 7.38 12.80 5.96
N VAL A 58 6.65 12.43 6.99
CA VAL A 58 6.82 11.15 7.69
C VAL A 58 6.10 10.02 6.95
N ALA A 59 6.67 8.81 7.01
CA ALA A 59 5.91 7.60 6.71
C ALA A 59 5.01 7.26 7.88
N VAL A 60 3.84 6.69 7.59
CA VAL A 60 2.83 6.35 8.59
C VAL A 60 2.50 4.86 8.55
N GLU A 61 2.20 4.25 9.70
CA GLU A 61 1.73 2.87 9.80
C GLU A 61 0.52 2.80 10.72
N THR A 62 -0.45 1.99 10.33
CA THR A 62 -1.46 1.48 11.28
C THR A 62 -1.37 -0.03 11.37
N ALA A 63 -1.56 -0.57 12.57
CA ALA A 63 -1.50 -2.00 12.83
C ALA A 63 -2.59 -2.45 13.81
N GLN A 64 -3.14 -3.64 13.58
CA GLN A 64 -4.17 -4.23 14.43
C GLN A 64 -4.01 -5.75 14.52
N LYS A 65 -4.31 -6.30 15.68
CA LYS A 65 -4.47 -7.74 15.87
C LYS A 65 -5.70 -8.24 15.09
N ILE A 66 -5.55 -9.36 14.38
CA ILE A 66 -6.62 -9.97 13.59
C ILE A 66 -6.88 -11.41 14.00
N ASP A 67 -8.14 -11.84 13.84
CA ASP A 67 -8.65 -13.19 14.19
C ASP A 67 -9.00 -14.04 12.95
N PHE A 68 -8.55 -13.60 11.77
CA PHE A 68 -8.75 -14.28 10.49
C PHE A 68 -7.43 -14.48 9.75
N LYS A 69 -7.43 -15.31 8.70
CA LYS A 69 -6.22 -15.65 7.93
C LYS A 69 -5.75 -14.45 7.08
N ALA A 70 -4.43 -14.30 6.94
CA ALA A 70 -3.79 -13.25 6.15
C ALA A 70 -4.37 -13.10 4.74
N LYS A 71 -4.66 -14.23 4.06
CA LYS A 71 -5.21 -14.22 2.70
C LYS A 71 -6.48 -13.37 2.55
N HIS A 72 -7.28 -13.18 3.60
CA HIS A 72 -8.54 -12.45 3.47
C HIS A 72 -8.29 -10.95 3.32
N ILE A 73 -7.40 -10.36 4.13
CA ILE A 73 -7.07 -8.94 4.00
C ILE A 73 -6.22 -8.67 2.75
N LEU A 74 -5.22 -9.51 2.46
CA LEU A 74 -4.35 -9.29 1.30
C LEU A 74 -5.11 -9.43 -0.01
N LYS A 75 -6.06 -10.38 -0.11
CA LYS A 75 -6.95 -10.49 -1.26
C LYS A 75 -7.96 -9.34 -1.35
N SER A 76 -8.40 -8.74 -0.23
CA SER A 76 -9.21 -7.52 -0.29
C SER A 76 -8.43 -6.38 -0.90
N VAL A 77 -7.14 -6.24 -0.53
CA VAL A 77 -6.25 -5.22 -1.09
C VAL A 77 -5.92 -5.45 -2.57
N GLU A 78 -5.81 -6.69 -3.02
CA GLU A 78 -5.58 -7.02 -4.42
C GLU A 78 -6.81 -6.81 -5.32
N ASP A 79 -8.01 -6.73 -4.75
CA ASP A 79 -9.28 -6.65 -5.48
C ASP A 79 -9.62 -5.20 -5.87
N VAL A 80 -8.72 -4.60 -6.63
CA VAL A 80 -8.75 -3.19 -7.04
C VAL A 80 -10.04 -2.83 -7.78
N SER A 81 -10.58 -3.76 -8.58
CA SER A 81 -11.83 -3.56 -9.32
C SER A 81 -13.05 -3.33 -8.43
N ARG A 82 -12.97 -3.78 -7.16
CA ARG A 82 -14.07 -3.66 -6.20
C ARG A 82 -13.84 -2.62 -5.11
N TYR A 83 -12.81 -1.80 -5.21
CA TYR A 83 -12.52 -0.77 -4.22
C TYR A 83 -13.70 0.17 -3.98
N GLY A 84 -14.44 0.56 -5.03
CA GLY A 84 -15.65 1.37 -4.91
C GLY A 84 -16.80 0.73 -4.12
N GLU A 85 -16.78 -0.59 -3.90
CA GLU A 85 -17.82 -1.30 -3.15
C GLU A 85 -17.57 -1.30 -1.64
N PHE A 86 -16.30 -1.27 -1.21
CA PHE A 86 -15.96 -1.45 0.20
C PHE A 86 -15.04 -0.37 0.81
N LEU A 87 -14.35 0.43 0.00
CA LEU A 87 -13.61 1.59 0.51
C LEU A 87 -14.55 2.80 0.63
N THR A 88 -15.49 2.71 1.56
CA THR A 88 -16.60 3.66 1.69
C THR A 88 -16.26 4.90 2.49
N SER A 89 -15.18 4.87 3.27
CA SER A 89 -14.71 5.99 4.08
C SER A 89 -13.86 7.00 3.30
N ALA A 90 -13.54 6.68 2.06
CA ALA A 90 -12.89 7.59 1.13
C ALA A 90 -13.94 8.17 0.17
N ASP A 91 -14.75 9.11 0.65
CA ASP A 91 -15.92 9.70 -0.04
C ASP A 91 -15.66 10.22 -1.46
N ALA A 92 -14.43 10.22 -1.90
CA ALA A 92 -14.04 10.78 -3.17
C ALA A 92 -12.87 10.02 -3.81
N MET A 93 -12.83 8.70 -3.61
CA MET A 93 -11.85 7.84 -4.26
C MET A 93 -12.50 7.02 -5.37
N GLU A 94 -12.08 7.27 -6.60
CA GLU A 94 -12.41 6.39 -7.73
C GLU A 94 -11.18 5.56 -8.08
N CYS A 95 -11.37 4.25 -8.24
CA CYS A 95 -10.30 3.36 -8.61
C CYS A 95 -10.67 2.54 -9.85
N THR A 96 -9.77 2.47 -10.81
CA THR A 96 -9.94 1.72 -12.05
C THR A 96 -8.80 0.72 -12.21
N LEU A 97 -9.14 -0.56 -12.37
CA LEU A 97 -8.19 -1.58 -12.76
C LEU A 97 -7.75 -1.33 -14.22
N LEU A 98 -6.45 -1.11 -14.43
CA LEU A 98 -5.90 -0.86 -15.78
C LEU A 98 -5.41 -2.14 -16.43
N ARG A 99 -4.66 -2.94 -15.70
CA ARG A 99 -4.08 -4.20 -16.18
C ARG A 99 -3.69 -5.08 -14.98
N GLU A 100 -3.83 -6.38 -15.14
CA GLU A 100 -3.35 -7.35 -14.18
C GLU A 100 -2.77 -8.60 -14.82
N ASN A 101 -1.91 -9.30 -14.09
CA ASN A 101 -1.42 -10.64 -14.38
C ASN A 101 -1.21 -11.41 -13.08
N ALA A 102 -0.58 -12.59 -13.16
CA ALA A 102 -0.35 -13.44 -11.98
C ALA A 102 0.43 -12.78 -10.85
N ASN A 103 1.31 -11.81 -11.16
CA ASN A 103 2.26 -11.23 -10.20
C ASN A 103 2.01 -9.75 -9.89
N VAL A 104 1.34 -9.03 -10.79
CA VAL A 104 1.25 -7.56 -10.74
C VAL A 104 -0.12 -7.07 -11.14
N ILE A 105 -0.57 -6.01 -10.45
CA ILE A 105 -1.78 -5.24 -10.74
C ILE A 105 -1.36 -3.80 -11.02
N PHE A 106 -1.95 -3.18 -12.05
CA PHE A 106 -1.86 -1.74 -12.30
C PHE A 106 -3.24 -1.14 -12.14
N GLY A 107 -3.35 -0.13 -11.30
CA GLY A 107 -4.58 0.62 -11.08
C GLY A 107 -4.36 2.11 -11.28
N TYR A 108 -5.41 2.78 -11.70
CA TYR A 108 -5.52 4.24 -11.70
C TYR A 108 -6.43 4.66 -10.55
N GLN A 109 -6.02 5.67 -9.83
CA GLN A 109 -6.78 6.20 -8.71
C GLN A 109 -6.94 7.71 -8.83
N TYR A 110 -8.17 8.18 -8.58
CA TYR A 110 -8.52 9.58 -8.47
C TYR A 110 -8.97 9.87 -7.03
N LEU A 111 -8.46 10.96 -6.47
CA LEU A 111 -8.77 11.40 -5.12
C LEU A 111 -9.28 12.83 -5.16
N SER A 112 -10.48 13.06 -4.72
CA SER A 112 -10.97 14.41 -4.42
C SER A 112 -10.65 14.76 -2.96
N ILE A 113 -9.96 15.87 -2.76
CA ILE A 113 -9.53 16.32 -1.44
C ILE A 113 -10.16 17.68 -1.17
N PRO A 114 -11.01 17.80 -0.14
CA PRO A 114 -11.63 19.08 0.19
C PRO A 114 -10.59 20.19 0.36
N LEU A 115 -10.91 21.38 -0.16
CA LEU A 115 -10.14 22.65 -0.05
C LEU A 115 -8.82 22.70 -0.83
N VAL A 116 -8.44 21.65 -1.55
CA VAL A 116 -7.25 21.63 -2.40
C VAL A 116 -7.58 20.98 -3.74
N SER A 117 -6.67 21.12 -4.72
CA SER A 117 -6.84 20.44 -6.02
C SER A 117 -6.96 18.93 -5.85
N ASP A 118 -7.73 18.27 -6.70
CA ASP A 118 -7.81 16.82 -6.73
C ASP A 118 -6.48 16.20 -7.14
N ARG A 119 -6.27 14.95 -6.74
CA ARG A 119 -5.07 14.16 -7.04
C ARG A 119 -5.43 12.94 -7.85
N HIS A 120 -4.48 12.53 -8.69
CA HIS A 120 -4.59 11.25 -9.36
C HIS A 120 -3.22 10.60 -9.52
N TYR A 121 -3.22 9.29 -9.65
CA TYR A 121 -2.00 8.53 -9.85
C TYR A 121 -2.27 7.17 -10.47
N VAL A 122 -1.23 6.61 -11.06
CA VAL A 122 -1.17 5.20 -11.43
C VAL A 122 -0.26 4.50 -10.43
N PHE A 123 -0.67 3.35 -9.95
CA PHE A 123 0.16 2.51 -9.08
C PHE A 123 0.41 1.14 -9.71
N LYS A 124 1.56 0.58 -9.37
CA LYS A 124 1.93 -0.80 -9.63
C LYS A 124 1.93 -1.54 -8.30
N MET A 125 1.08 -2.51 -8.15
CA MET A 125 0.96 -3.36 -6.97
C MET A 125 1.55 -4.73 -7.26
N ARG A 126 2.42 -5.23 -6.40
CA ARG A 126 2.89 -6.62 -6.42
C ARG A 126 1.92 -7.46 -5.60
N ARG A 127 1.43 -8.55 -6.22
CA ARG A 127 0.51 -9.48 -5.55
C ARG A 127 1.18 -10.16 -4.36
N GLN A 128 0.36 -10.78 -3.51
CA GLN A 128 0.79 -11.44 -2.29
C GLN A 128 2.03 -12.32 -2.48
N PHE A 129 3.02 -12.10 -1.65
CA PHE A 129 4.25 -12.88 -1.55
C PHE A 129 4.68 -13.02 -0.09
N VAL A 130 5.63 -13.92 0.18
CA VAL A 130 6.23 -14.06 1.51
C VAL A 130 7.59 -13.34 1.48
N SER A 131 7.78 -12.40 2.41
CA SER A 131 9.05 -11.67 2.55
C SER A 131 10.15 -12.56 3.13
N ALA A 132 11.41 -12.11 3.07
CA ALA A 132 12.55 -12.81 3.67
C ALA A 132 12.40 -13.01 5.19
N GLN A 133 11.60 -12.16 5.86
CA GLN A 133 11.29 -12.25 7.29
C GLN A 133 10.07 -13.16 7.57
N GLY A 134 9.51 -13.83 6.56
CA GLY A 134 8.35 -14.72 6.70
C GLY A 134 7.00 -14.01 6.82
N ASN A 135 6.93 -12.71 6.56
CA ASN A 135 5.67 -11.97 6.56
C ASN A 135 4.95 -12.14 5.22
N GLU A 136 3.62 -12.25 5.25
CA GLU A 136 2.79 -12.20 4.04
C GLU A 136 2.55 -10.73 3.67
N VAL A 137 2.87 -10.36 2.42
CA VAL A 137 2.97 -8.97 1.98
C VAL A 137 2.27 -8.76 0.64
N VAL A 138 1.59 -7.61 0.50
CA VAL A 138 1.22 -6.96 -0.76
C VAL A 138 1.81 -5.56 -0.71
N ASP A 139 2.56 -5.16 -1.72
CA ASP A 139 3.13 -3.82 -1.77
C ASP A 139 2.84 -3.13 -3.11
N TRP A 140 2.93 -1.81 -3.08
CA TRP A 140 2.71 -1.00 -4.28
C TRP A 140 3.59 0.24 -4.29
N VAL A 141 3.81 0.77 -5.50
CA VAL A 141 4.53 2.01 -5.76
C VAL A 141 3.77 2.85 -6.77
N LEU A 142 3.93 4.17 -6.68
CA LEU A 142 3.45 5.06 -7.73
C LEU A 142 4.33 4.95 -8.98
N ILE A 143 3.69 5.15 -10.13
CA ILE A 143 4.32 5.09 -11.46
C ILE A 143 4.64 6.51 -11.90
N PRO A 144 5.83 6.78 -12.50
CA PRO A 144 6.15 8.07 -13.07
C PRO A 144 5.17 8.53 -14.16
N GLN A 145 4.97 9.85 -14.29
CA GLN A 145 4.04 10.45 -15.25
C GLN A 145 4.37 10.13 -16.72
N ASP A 146 5.62 9.95 -17.06
CA ASP A 146 6.13 9.65 -18.40
C ASP A 146 6.14 8.17 -18.76
N SER A 147 5.47 7.34 -17.97
CA SER A 147 5.35 5.90 -18.15
C SER A 147 4.48 5.49 -19.35
N GLU A 148 4.35 4.18 -19.56
CA GLU A 148 3.42 3.58 -20.50
C GLU A 148 1.94 4.00 -20.31
N PHE A 149 1.58 4.54 -19.15
CA PHE A 149 0.25 5.04 -18.81
C PHE A 149 0.04 6.54 -19.07
N LYS A 150 1.00 7.21 -19.70
CA LYS A 150 0.97 8.65 -20.00
C LYS A 150 -0.35 9.12 -20.63
N LYS A 151 -0.93 8.30 -21.53
CA LYS A 151 -2.21 8.62 -22.19
C LYS A 151 -3.33 8.80 -21.16
N ILE A 152 -3.53 7.84 -20.25
CA ILE A 152 -4.57 7.88 -19.21
C ILE A 152 -4.35 9.08 -18.26
N ILE A 153 -3.08 9.33 -17.90
CA ILE A 153 -2.71 10.46 -17.04
C ILE A 153 -3.04 11.79 -17.71
N THR A 154 -2.75 11.93 -19.02
CA THR A 154 -3.04 13.14 -19.79
C THR A 154 -4.54 13.34 -19.97
N GLU A 155 -5.31 12.28 -20.23
CA GLU A 155 -6.77 12.33 -20.34
C GLU A 155 -7.43 12.78 -19.01
N GLY A 156 -6.91 12.33 -17.87
CA GLY A 156 -7.33 12.82 -16.55
C GLY A 156 -7.13 14.32 -16.42
N LYS A 157 -5.94 14.82 -16.75
CA LYS A 157 -5.64 16.27 -16.74
C LYS A 157 -6.46 17.08 -17.73
N ALA A 158 -6.82 16.52 -18.88
CA ALA A 158 -7.67 17.20 -19.86
C ALA A 158 -9.10 17.41 -19.32
N LYS A 159 -9.60 16.52 -18.48
CA LYS A 159 -10.92 16.67 -17.83
C LYS A 159 -10.92 17.68 -16.68
N ASN A 160 -9.78 17.81 -15.98
CA ASN A 160 -9.61 18.75 -14.88
C ASN A 160 -8.18 19.31 -14.91
N SER A 161 -7.99 20.52 -15.39
CA SER A 161 -6.67 21.15 -15.55
C SER A 161 -5.95 21.42 -14.23
N SER A 162 -6.68 21.50 -13.11
CA SER A 162 -6.12 21.69 -11.77
C SER A 162 -5.68 20.38 -11.11
N LEU A 163 -5.93 19.22 -11.75
CA LEU A 163 -5.60 17.90 -11.23
C LEU A 163 -4.08 17.72 -11.09
N VAL A 164 -3.65 17.32 -9.91
CA VAL A 164 -2.23 17.09 -9.58
C VAL A 164 -1.92 15.60 -9.69
N TYR A 165 -0.92 15.26 -10.53
CA TYR A 165 -0.42 13.89 -10.61
C TYR A 165 0.56 13.59 -9.49
N LEU A 166 0.38 12.47 -8.79
CA LEU A 166 1.31 11.99 -7.77
C LEU A 166 2.21 10.91 -8.38
N ASP A 167 3.52 11.09 -8.26
CA ASP A 167 4.53 10.15 -8.76
C ASP A 167 5.51 9.67 -7.68
N LYS A 168 5.36 10.16 -6.44
CA LYS A 168 6.22 9.82 -5.33
C LYS A 168 5.43 9.25 -4.16
N GLY A 169 5.42 7.92 -4.06
CA GLY A 169 4.72 7.21 -3.02
C GLY A 169 4.87 5.70 -3.10
N ALA A 170 4.69 5.04 -1.97
CA ALA A 170 4.69 3.59 -1.84
C ALA A 170 3.85 3.16 -0.63
N GLY A 171 3.36 1.93 -0.66
CA GLY A 171 2.66 1.34 0.47
C GLY A 171 2.94 -0.15 0.61
N VAL A 172 2.84 -0.64 1.85
CA VAL A 172 3.10 -2.04 2.21
C VAL A 172 1.99 -2.52 3.14
N TRP A 173 1.16 -3.42 2.64
CA TRP A 173 0.26 -4.23 3.44
C TRP A 173 0.99 -5.47 3.91
N ARG A 174 0.92 -5.76 5.19
CA ARG A 174 1.67 -6.84 5.79
C ARG A 174 0.85 -7.57 6.85
N VAL A 175 0.95 -8.89 6.85
CA VAL A 175 0.48 -9.71 7.97
C VAL A 175 1.68 -10.45 8.56
N ARG A 176 1.89 -10.26 9.83
CA ARG A 176 2.95 -10.91 10.61
C ARG A 176 2.39 -11.65 11.81
N ARG A 177 3.13 -12.64 12.27
CA ARG A 177 2.85 -13.32 13.52
C ARG A 177 3.75 -12.73 14.61
N ASP A 178 3.17 -12.40 15.75
CA ASP A 178 3.95 -11.95 16.91
C ASP A 178 4.55 -13.15 17.68
N LYS A 179 5.28 -12.86 18.76
CA LYS A 179 5.95 -13.86 19.58
C LYS A 179 4.96 -14.82 20.26
N ASP A 180 3.74 -14.38 20.53
CA ASP A 180 2.67 -15.15 21.17
C ASP A 180 1.84 -15.92 20.14
N GLY A 181 2.21 -15.84 18.86
CA GLY A 181 1.53 -16.50 17.76
C GLY A 181 0.32 -15.75 17.21
N ALA A 182 -0.02 -14.59 17.74
CA ALA A 182 -1.13 -13.78 17.24
C ALA A 182 -0.80 -13.13 15.90
N LEU A 183 -1.80 -13.05 15.02
CA LEU A 183 -1.66 -12.38 13.73
C LEU A 183 -1.93 -10.88 13.88
N TRP A 184 -1.07 -10.09 13.26
CA TRP A 184 -1.17 -8.65 13.15
C TRP A 184 -1.19 -8.24 11.69
N ALA A 185 -2.23 -7.55 11.27
CA ALA A 185 -2.25 -6.86 9.99
C ALA A 185 -1.75 -5.44 10.17
N SER A 186 -0.97 -4.94 9.22
CA SER A 186 -0.54 -3.54 9.19
C SER A 186 -0.53 -2.99 7.76
N TYR A 187 -0.65 -1.66 7.68
CA TYR A 187 -0.49 -0.91 6.44
C TYR A 187 0.45 0.26 6.67
N ARG A 188 1.55 0.28 5.93
CA ARG A 188 2.57 1.32 5.90
C ARG A 188 2.44 2.13 4.63
N LEU A 189 2.53 3.43 4.75
CA LEU A 189 2.32 4.37 3.66
C LEU A 189 3.32 5.52 3.75
N TYR A 190 3.89 5.85 2.61
CA TYR A 190 4.45 7.17 2.33
C TYR A 190 3.86 7.68 1.03
N MET A 191 3.36 8.90 1.02
CA MET A 191 2.84 9.55 -0.17
C MET A 191 3.12 11.04 -0.11
N ASP A 192 3.81 11.54 -1.11
CA ASP A 192 3.98 12.97 -1.34
C ASP A 192 2.72 13.49 -2.05
N PRO A 193 1.95 14.38 -1.42
CA PRO A 193 0.68 14.85 -2.00
C PRO A 193 0.87 15.79 -3.20
N GLY A 194 2.12 16.16 -3.52
CA GLY A 194 2.43 17.09 -4.60
C GLY A 194 1.82 18.50 -4.42
N GLY A 195 2.40 19.48 -5.09
CA GLY A 195 1.94 20.86 -5.03
C GLY A 195 2.14 21.49 -3.65
N TRP A 196 1.57 22.70 -3.46
CA TRP A 196 1.62 23.38 -2.17
C TRP A 196 0.37 23.03 -1.34
N ILE A 197 0.58 22.37 -0.22
CA ILE A 197 -0.44 22.09 0.80
C ILE A 197 0.18 22.35 2.17
N PRO A 198 -0.50 23.08 3.08
CA PRO A 198 -0.01 23.25 4.44
C PRO A 198 0.21 21.91 5.14
N ASP A 199 1.37 21.72 5.78
CA ASP A 199 1.77 20.45 6.43
C ASP A 199 0.74 19.89 7.40
N ALA A 200 0.02 20.76 8.13
CA ALA A 200 -1.02 20.33 9.06
C ALA A 200 -2.18 19.62 8.34
N ILE A 201 -2.53 20.06 7.12
CA ILE A 201 -3.56 19.43 6.28
C ILE A 201 -3.02 18.10 5.77
N VAL A 202 -1.77 18.06 5.29
CA VAL A 202 -1.14 16.82 4.80
C VAL A 202 -1.09 15.76 5.90
N ARG A 203 -0.59 16.10 7.08
CA ARG A 203 -0.52 15.17 8.21
C ARG A 203 -1.88 14.63 8.60
N ARG A 204 -2.90 15.52 8.68
CA ARG A 204 -4.27 15.11 9.01
C ARG A 204 -4.86 14.19 7.94
N ALA A 205 -4.70 14.51 6.66
CA ALA A 205 -5.20 13.72 5.54
C ALA A 205 -4.53 12.34 5.49
N ASN A 206 -3.20 12.29 5.64
CA ASN A 206 -2.45 11.04 5.67
C ASN A 206 -2.88 10.14 6.83
N LYS A 207 -3.01 10.67 8.04
CA LYS A 207 -3.46 9.91 9.21
C LYS A 207 -4.89 9.41 9.02
N SER A 208 -5.84 10.31 8.74
CA SER A 208 -7.26 9.95 8.61
C SER A 208 -7.49 9.00 7.43
N GLY A 209 -6.89 9.28 6.27
CA GLY A 209 -6.99 8.44 5.08
C GLY A 209 -6.44 7.03 5.32
N LEU A 210 -5.25 6.93 5.95
CA LEU A 210 -4.66 5.64 6.31
C LEU A 210 -5.58 4.83 7.25
N LEU A 211 -6.04 5.46 8.33
CA LEU A 211 -6.87 4.79 9.35
C LEU A 211 -8.20 4.32 8.78
N ASN A 212 -8.84 5.13 7.95
CA ASN A 212 -10.12 4.82 7.35
C ASN A 212 -10.00 3.71 6.31
N LEU A 213 -9.04 3.82 5.39
CA LEU A 213 -8.79 2.81 4.37
C LEU A 213 -8.42 1.45 5.00
N PHE A 214 -7.61 1.45 6.05
CA PHE A 214 -7.29 0.23 6.79
C PHE A 214 -8.52 -0.37 7.46
N ALA A 215 -9.38 0.44 8.09
CA ALA A 215 -10.62 -0.03 8.72
C ALA A 215 -11.56 -0.69 7.70
N ASP A 216 -11.77 -0.07 6.55
CA ASP A 216 -12.59 -0.64 5.47
C ASP A 216 -12.03 -1.97 4.96
N ALA A 217 -10.72 -2.06 4.77
CA ALA A 217 -10.06 -3.31 4.37
C ALA A 217 -10.24 -4.43 5.42
N ILE A 218 -10.19 -4.10 6.72
CA ILE A 218 -10.46 -5.06 7.81
C ILE A 218 -11.92 -5.53 7.77
N VAL A 219 -12.88 -4.63 7.54
CA VAL A 219 -14.31 -4.99 7.43
C VAL A 219 -14.53 -5.96 6.26
N GLU A 220 -13.99 -5.65 5.08
CA GLU A 220 -14.08 -6.53 3.91
C GLU A 220 -13.39 -7.88 4.14
N ALA A 221 -12.22 -7.89 4.77
CA ALA A 221 -11.50 -9.11 5.11
C ALA A 221 -12.32 -10.02 6.04
N LYS A 222 -13.00 -9.46 7.05
CA LYS A 222 -13.91 -10.20 7.94
C LYS A 222 -15.11 -10.77 7.17
N ARG A 223 -15.68 -10.00 6.23
CA ARG A 223 -16.78 -10.47 5.37
C ARG A 223 -16.33 -11.67 4.53
N ARG A 224 -15.13 -11.62 3.92
CA ARG A 224 -14.54 -12.72 3.14
C ARG A 224 -14.28 -13.94 4.01
N ALA A 225 -13.75 -13.77 5.20
CA ALA A 225 -13.51 -14.86 6.14
C ALA A 225 -14.80 -15.61 6.52
N LYS A 226 -15.88 -14.88 6.81
CA LYS A 226 -17.20 -15.46 7.10
C LYS A 226 -17.74 -16.23 5.90
N SER A 227 -17.62 -15.70 4.68
CA SER A 227 -18.07 -16.37 3.45
C SER A 227 -17.33 -17.68 3.20
N ASP A 228 -15.99 -17.71 3.41
CA ASP A 228 -15.20 -18.92 3.25
C ASP A 228 -15.60 -20.00 4.28
N THR A 229 -15.89 -19.61 5.51
CA THR A 229 -16.36 -20.54 6.56
C THR A 229 -17.72 -21.13 6.23
N ALA A 230 -18.67 -20.31 5.74
CA ALA A 230 -19.98 -20.77 5.34
C ALA A 230 -19.94 -21.78 4.17
N LYS A 231 -19.03 -21.59 3.22
CA LYS A 231 -18.84 -22.50 2.09
C LYS A 231 -18.16 -23.83 2.49
N ALA A 232 -17.44 -23.84 3.61
CA ALA A 232 -16.73 -25.03 4.11
C ALA A 232 -17.63 -25.97 4.93
N ILE A 233 -18.84 -25.55 5.32
CA ILE A 233 -19.82 -26.38 6.00
C ILE A 233 -20.59 -27.19 4.94
N PRO A 234 -20.43 -28.53 4.84
CA PRO A 234 -21.20 -29.31 3.88
C PRO A 234 -22.69 -29.21 4.25
N ALA A 235 -23.52 -28.99 3.23
CA ALA A 235 -24.97 -29.08 3.41
C ALA A 235 -25.29 -30.43 4.04
N THR A 236 -25.75 -30.45 5.28
CA THR A 236 -26.32 -31.64 5.90
C THR A 236 -27.48 -32.11 5.01
N LYS A 237 -27.30 -33.24 4.35
CA LYS A 237 -28.42 -33.92 3.69
C LYS A 237 -29.50 -34.09 4.73
N SER A 238 -30.63 -33.42 4.57
CA SER A 238 -31.85 -33.75 5.28
C SER A 238 -32.33 -35.08 4.67
N ASP A 239 -31.97 -36.20 5.28
CA ASP A 239 -32.71 -37.44 5.07
C ASP A 239 -34.10 -37.19 5.69
N SER A 240 -35.04 -36.90 4.82
CA SER A 240 -36.47 -36.99 5.17
C SER A 240 -36.91 -38.42 5.01
N PRO A 241 -37.69 -38.96 5.96
CA PRO A 241 -38.18 -40.34 5.98
C PRO A 241 -39.19 -40.64 4.86
#